data_b4654218121a219b003561cf4196ca4d
#
_entry.id   b4654218121a219b003561cf4196ca4d
#
_cell.length_a   1.000
_cell.length_b   1.000
_cell.length_c   1.000
_cell.angle_alpha   90.00
_cell.angle_beta   90.00
_cell.angle_gamma   90.00
#
_symmetry.space_group_name_H-M   'P 1'
#
loop_
_entity.id
_entity.type
_entity.pdbx_description
1 polymer ?
#
loop_
_entity_poly.entity_id
_entity_poly.type
_entity_poly.pdbx_seq_one_letter_code
_entity_poly.pdbx_strand_id
1 'polypeptide(L)'
;MSYKIVIDSCGELLDEWKKDPRFESVALTLSVGGENIIDDENFDQASFLKKVADCPECPKSACPSPERYMRAFDCDADHVYAVTLSAELSGSYNSAVLGKSLLQEENPGKQIYVFNSKSASVGQSLIAMKIQECEEAGYSFEKVIETVEAYIADQHTFFVLDNLCLLYTSPSPRDTR
;
A
#
# COMPACT_ATOMS: atom_id res chain seq x y z
N MET A 1 -1.65 -13.76 -19.79
CA MET A 1 -0.54 -12.88 -19.39
C MET A 1 -0.30 -13.09 -17.91
N SER A 2 0.94 -13.03 -17.46
CA SER A 2 1.27 -13.17 -16.05
C SER A 2 1.17 -11.79 -15.37
N TYR A 3 0.72 -11.76 -14.11
CA TYR A 3 0.61 -10.49 -13.38
C TYR A 3 1.11 -10.63 -11.95
N LYS A 4 1.47 -9.49 -11.35
CA LYS A 4 1.84 -9.36 -9.94
C LYS A 4 1.15 -8.15 -9.32
N ILE A 5 0.68 -8.31 -8.10
CA ILE A 5 0.04 -7.27 -7.30
C ILE A 5 0.90 -7.04 -6.05
N VAL A 6 1.38 -5.82 -5.88
CA VAL A 6 2.19 -5.38 -4.76
C VAL A 6 1.33 -4.44 -3.91
N ILE A 7 1.23 -4.70 -2.61
CA ILE A 7 0.44 -3.90 -1.67
C ILE A 7 1.36 -3.46 -0.54
N ASP A 8 1.31 -2.21 -0.08
CA ASP A 8 2.01 -1.89 1.16
C ASP A 8 1.29 -2.51 2.37
N SER A 9 2.00 -2.71 3.47
CA SER A 9 1.49 -3.46 4.62
C SER A 9 0.33 -2.81 5.37
N CYS A 10 -0.06 -1.58 5.00
CA CYS A 10 -1.31 -1.00 5.47
C CYS A 10 -2.53 -1.74 4.89
N GLY A 11 -2.41 -2.32 3.69
CA GLY A 11 -3.41 -3.18 3.08
C GLY A 11 -3.31 -4.61 3.61
N GLU A 12 -4.44 -5.23 3.88
CA GLU A 12 -4.47 -6.60 4.40
C GLU A 12 -4.36 -7.62 3.27
N LEU A 13 -3.30 -8.44 3.30
CA LEU A 13 -3.22 -9.62 2.45
C LEU A 13 -4.14 -10.72 2.99
N LEU A 14 -5.06 -11.18 2.17
CA LEU A 14 -5.87 -12.37 2.49
C LEU A 14 -4.97 -13.59 2.68
N ASP A 15 -5.40 -14.55 3.49
CA ASP A 15 -4.60 -15.75 3.80
C ASP A 15 -4.28 -16.60 2.55
N GLU A 16 -5.13 -16.57 1.54
CA GLU A 16 -4.88 -17.18 0.23
C GLU A 16 -3.81 -16.45 -0.56
N TRP A 17 -3.77 -15.11 -0.48
CA TRP A 17 -2.76 -14.30 -1.18
C TRP A 17 -1.37 -14.42 -0.58
N LYS A 18 -1.27 -14.64 0.73
CA LYS A 18 0.03 -14.87 1.41
C LYS A 18 0.79 -16.09 0.86
N LYS A 19 0.09 -17.02 0.21
CA LYS A 19 0.65 -18.23 -0.39
C LYS A 19 0.78 -18.15 -1.91
N ASP A 20 0.25 -17.10 -2.52
CA ASP A 20 0.23 -16.89 -3.95
C ASP A 20 1.40 -15.97 -4.36
N PRO A 21 2.37 -16.45 -5.15
CA PRO A 21 3.52 -15.64 -5.56
C PRO A 21 3.16 -14.41 -6.41
N ARG A 22 1.92 -14.31 -6.86
CA ARG A 22 1.41 -13.13 -7.56
C ARG A 22 1.18 -11.94 -6.63
N PHE A 23 1.14 -12.15 -5.32
CA PHE A 23 0.94 -11.11 -4.32
C PHE A 23 2.17 -10.92 -3.46
N GLU A 24 2.52 -9.67 -3.22
CA GLU A 24 3.64 -9.31 -2.34
C GLU A 24 3.27 -8.11 -1.47
N SER A 25 3.62 -8.18 -0.17
CA SER A 25 3.51 -7.05 0.75
C SER A 25 4.83 -6.30 0.85
N VAL A 26 4.78 -4.98 0.75
CA VAL A 26 5.92 -4.10 1.02
C VAL A 26 5.73 -3.43 2.38
N ALA A 27 6.54 -3.84 3.34
CA ALA A 27 6.37 -3.51 4.74
C ALA A 27 6.64 -2.04 5.06
N LEU A 28 5.73 -1.40 5.79
CA LEU A 28 5.97 -0.16 6.50
C LEU A 28 6.90 -0.39 7.70
N THR A 29 7.48 0.68 8.21
CA THR A 29 8.19 0.68 9.49
C THR A 29 7.33 1.39 10.52
N LEU A 30 7.03 0.73 11.62
CA LEU A 30 6.29 1.28 12.75
C LEU A 30 7.27 1.67 13.86
N SER A 31 7.05 2.79 14.53
CA SER A 31 7.91 3.26 15.62
C SER A 31 7.09 3.53 16.86
N VAL A 32 7.49 2.97 17.98
CA VAL A 32 6.89 3.20 19.30
C VAL A 32 7.96 3.20 20.38
N GLY A 33 7.98 4.21 21.25
CA GLY A 33 8.95 4.29 22.34
C GLY A 33 10.42 4.29 21.88
N GLY A 34 10.72 4.78 20.68
CA GLY A 34 12.07 4.78 20.10
C GLY A 34 12.50 3.48 19.41
N GLU A 35 11.68 2.42 19.45
CA GLU A 35 11.92 1.18 18.70
C GLU A 35 11.29 1.25 17.31
N ASN A 36 12.00 0.75 16.30
CA ASN A 36 11.49 0.54 14.95
C ASN A 36 11.15 -0.94 14.76
N ILE A 37 9.94 -1.20 14.29
CA ILE A 37 9.39 -2.53 14.05
C ILE A 37 8.95 -2.58 12.59
N ILE A 38 9.35 -3.62 11.87
CA ILE A 38 8.94 -3.82 10.48
C ILE A 38 7.59 -4.54 10.48
N ASP A 39 6.64 -4.01 9.71
CA ASP A 39 5.30 -4.57 9.57
C ASP A 39 5.28 -5.65 8.47
N ASP A 40 6.06 -6.70 8.70
CA ASP A 40 6.21 -7.86 7.80
C ASP A 40 5.48 -9.10 8.35
N GLU A 41 5.73 -10.27 7.75
CA GLU A 41 5.12 -11.55 8.14
C GLU A 41 5.49 -12.01 9.57
N ASN A 42 6.50 -11.42 10.19
CA ASN A 42 6.93 -11.72 11.57
C ASN A 42 6.35 -10.71 12.58
N PHE A 43 5.53 -9.77 12.13
CA PHE A 43 4.96 -8.72 12.97
C PHE A 43 4.02 -9.30 14.05
N ASP A 44 4.40 -9.09 15.32
CA ASP A 44 3.56 -9.43 16.47
C ASP A 44 2.66 -8.24 16.85
N GLN A 45 1.46 -8.23 16.29
CA GLN A 45 0.46 -7.20 16.52
C GLN A 45 0.09 -7.06 18.01
N ALA A 46 -0.04 -8.17 18.73
CA ALA A 46 -0.42 -8.14 20.15
C ALA A 46 0.66 -7.46 21.02
N SER A 47 1.93 -7.81 20.78
CA SER A 47 3.07 -7.17 21.42
C SER A 47 3.18 -5.69 21.08
N PHE A 48 2.96 -5.33 19.81
CA PHE A 48 2.96 -3.94 19.36
C PHE A 48 1.86 -3.11 20.03
N LEU A 49 0.62 -3.60 20.06
CA LEU A 49 -0.51 -2.90 20.70
C LEU A 49 -0.28 -2.70 22.18
N LYS A 50 0.34 -3.66 22.87
CA LYS A 50 0.73 -3.51 24.27
C LYS A 50 1.76 -2.38 24.45
N LYS A 51 2.80 -2.34 23.61
CA LYS A 51 3.80 -1.27 23.63
C LYS A 51 3.15 0.10 23.38
N VAL A 52 2.21 0.19 22.45
CA VAL A 52 1.46 1.43 22.17
C VAL A 52 0.64 1.87 23.38
N ALA A 53 -0.03 0.93 24.06
CA ALA A 53 -0.82 1.25 25.26
C ALA A 53 0.04 1.71 26.44
N ASP A 54 1.25 1.15 26.59
CA ASP A 54 2.18 1.47 27.67
C ASP A 54 3.03 2.75 27.36
N CYS A 55 3.06 3.22 26.10
CA CYS A 55 3.87 4.35 25.68
C CYS A 55 3.07 5.66 25.74
N PRO A 56 3.57 6.71 26.41
CA PRO A 56 2.89 8.01 26.45
C PRO A 56 2.98 8.80 25.14
N GLU A 57 3.91 8.40 24.24
CA GLU A 57 4.09 9.01 22.94
C GLU A 57 3.25 8.30 21.89
N CYS A 58 2.66 9.08 20.95
CA CYS A 58 1.96 8.49 19.82
C CYS A 58 2.90 7.67 18.93
N PRO A 59 2.49 6.46 18.51
CA PRO A 59 3.26 5.70 17.54
C PRO A 59 3.34 6.45 16.22
N LYS A 60 4.40 6.19 15.46
CA LYS A 60 4.64 6.75 14.14
C LYS A 60 4.79 5.63 13.12
N SER A 61 4.57 5.94 11.85
CA SER A 61 4.88 5.04 10.75
C SER A 61 5.72 5.75 9.70
N ALA A 62 6.56 4.98 9.01
CA ALA A 62 7.30 5.43 7.84
C ALA A 62 6.95 4.54 6.65
N CYS A 63 6.77 5.17 5.49
CA CYS A 63 6.51 4.44 4.24
C CYS A 63 7.74 3.62 3.81
N PRO A 64 7.54 2.57 3.00
CA PRO A 64 8.62 1.82 2.39
C PRO A 64 9.48 2.72 1.50
N SER A 65 10.77 2.40 1.38
CA SER A 65 11.66 3.14 0.49
C SER A 65 11.38 2.81 -1.00
N PRO A 66 11.76 3.71 -1.93
CA PRO A 66 11.64 3.45 -3.37
C PRO A 66 12.36 2.17 -3.83
N GLU A 67 13.50 1.85 -3.23
CA GLU A 67 14.27 0.65 -3.56
C GLU A 67 13.54 -0.64 -3.15
N ARG A 68 12.73 -0.60 -2.09
CA ARG A 68 11.90 -1.75 -1.71
C ARG A 68 10.79 -1.99 -2.73
N TYR A 69 10.15 -0.94 -3.21
CA TYR A 69 9.18 -1.05 -4.29
C TYR A 69 9.83 -1.50 -5.61
N MET A 70 10.98 -0.91 -5.98
CA MET A 70 11.73 -1.31 -7.15
C MET A 70 12.01 -2.82 -7.15
N ARG A 71 12.49 -3.37 -6.03
CA ARG A 71 12.74 -4.82 -5.88
C ARG A 71 11.47 -5.66 -6.00
N ALA A 72 10.35 -5.19 -5.44
CA ALA A 72 9.07 -5.88 -5.55
C ALA A 72 8.53 -5.89 -6.98
N PHE A 73 8.84 -4.86 -7.78
CA PHE A 73 8.44 -4.75 -9.19
C PHE A 73 9.35 -5.53 -10.13
N ASP A 74 10.59 -5.82 -9.71
CA ASP A 74 11.57 -6.58 -10.49
C ASP A 74 11.23 -8.08 -10.44
N CYS A 75 10.40 -8.52 -11.37
CA CYS A 75 9.90 -9.89 -11.47
C CYS A 75 9.57 -10.23 -12.92
N ASP A 76 9.32 -11.51 -13.22
CA ASP A 76 9.04 -11.99 -14.57
C ASP A 76 7.59 -11.75 -15.07
N ALA A 77 6.72 -11.16 -14.22
CA ALA A 77 5.34 -10.90 -14.62
C ALA A 77 5.24 -9.87 -15.75
N ASP A 78 4.33 -10.09 -16.70
CA ASP A 78 4.05 -9.16 -17.80
C ASP A 78 3.50 -7.83 -17.27
N HIS A 79 2.53 -7.93 -16.35
CA HIS A 79 1.87 -6.79 -15.73
C HIS A 79 2.20 -6.71 -14.23
N VAL A 80 2.56 -5.54 -13.74
CA VAL A 80 2.82 -5.29 -12.32
C VAL A 80 1.94 -4.13 -11.85
N TYR A 81 1.20 -4.36 -10.77
CA TYR A 81 0.33 -3.36 -10.17
C TYR A 81 0.75 -3.13 -8.72
N ALA A 82 0.86 -1.87 -8.31
CA ALA A 82 1.01 -1.52 -6.91
C ALA A 82 -0.26 -0.86 -6.39
N VAL A 83 -0.70 -1.23 -5.20
CA VAL A 83 -1.79 -0.57 -4.47
C VAL A 83 -1.21 -0.02 -3.18
N THR A 84 -1.19 1.29 -3.04
CA THR A 84 -0.59 1.95 -1.88
C THR A 84 -1.64 2.57 -0.99
N LEU A 85 -1.31 2.76 0.28
CA LEU A 85 -2.02 3.67 1.17
C LEU A 85 -2.24 5.02 0.49
N SER A 86 -3.36 5.68 0.79
CA SER A 86 -3.70 6.99 0.24
C SER A 86 -2.50 7.95 0.23
N ALA A 87 -2.26 8.59 -0.90
CA ALA A 87 -1.21 9.60 -1.06
C ALA A 87 -1.40 10.83 -0.16
N GLU A 88 -2.63 11.07 0.32
CA GLU A 88 -2.95 12.12 1.28
C GLU A 88 -2.57 11.75 2.72
N LEU A 89 -2.37 10.46 3.00
CA LEU A 89 -2.04 9.95 4.33
C LEU A 89 -0.57 9.53 4.47
N SER A 90 0.08 9.14 3.37
CA SER A 90 1.42 8.53 3.40
C SER A 90 2.25 8.86 2.16
N GLY A 91 3.57 8.88 2.34
CA GLY A 91 4.53 8.93 1.23
C GLY A 91 4.64 7.63 0.40
N SER A 92 3.90 6.58 0.75
CA SER A 92 3.97 5.25 0.14
C SER A 92 3.74 5.31 -1.38
N TYR A 93 2.74 6.06 -1.83
CA TYR A 93 2.45 6.27 -3.24
C TYR A 93 3.64 6.88 -3.98
N ASN A 94 4.22 7.97 -3.46
CA ASN A 94 5.36 8.64 -4.09
C ASN A 94 6.61 7.74 -4.10
N SER A 95 6.83 6.97 -3.05
CA SER A 95 7.91 5.97 -3.00
C SER A 95 7.72 4.89 -4.07
N ALA A 96 6.50 4.38 -4.25
CA ALA A 96 6.20 3.38 -5.27
C ALA A 96 6.36 3.95 -6.70
N VAL A 97 5.92 5.19 -6.94
CA VAL A 97 6.11 5.87 -8.23
C VAL A 97 7.59 6.05 -8.53
N LEU A 98 8.40 6.46 -7.55
CA LEU A 98 9.84 6.58 -7.73
C LEU A 98 10.50 5.21 -7.96
N GLY A 99 10.12 4.18 -7.20
CA GLY A 99 10.59 2.80 -7.41
C GLY A 99 10.27 2.27 -8.81
N LYS A 100 9.08 2.55 -9.32
CA LYS A 100 8.71 2.29 -10.72
C LYS A 100 9.65 2.99 -11.69
N SER A 101 9.89 4.29 -11.51
CA SER A 101 10.75 5.08 -12.41
C SER A 101 12.16 4.53 -12.44
N LEU A 102 12.74 4.20 -11.29
CA LEU A 102 14.07 3.60 -11.18
C LEU A 102 14.17 2.28 -11.95
N LEU A 103 13.18 1.39 -11.80
CA LEU A 103 13.19 0.12 -12.53
C LEU A 103 13.00 0.33 -14.03
N GLN A 104 12.19 1.28 -14.45
CA GLN A 104 11.95 1.56 -15.87
C GLN A 104 13.15 2.23 -16.57
N GLU A 105 14.08 2.86 -15.83
CA GLU A 105 15.39 3.28 -16.38
C GLU A 105 16.24 2.07 -16.79
N GLU A 106 16.16 0.97 -16.00
CA GLU A 106 16.88 -0.27 -16.29
C GLU A 106 16.12 -1.18 -17.28
N ASN A 107 14.79 -1.17 -17.20
CA ASN A 107 13.89 -1.99 -18.04
C ASN A 107 12.70 -1.17 -18.59
N PRO A 108 12.90 -0.40 -19.67
CA PRO A 108 11.87 0.49 -20.23
C PRO A 108 10.60 -0.22 -20.72
N GLY A 109 10.68 -1.53 -20.99
CA GLY A 109 9.54 -2.33 -21.48
C GLY A 109 8.61 -2.85 -20.37
N LYS A 110 8.98 -2.70 -19.11
CA LYS A 110 8.20 -3.23 -17.98
C LYS A 110 6.90 -2.46 -17.78
N GLN A 111 5.77 -3.17 -17.83
CA GLN A 111 4.44 -2.59 -17.59
C GLN A 111 4.15 -2.55 -16.10
N ILE A 112 4.25 -1.36 -15.50
CA ILE A 112 4.02 -1.12 -14.08
C ILE A 112 3.03 0.01 -13.90
N TYR A 113 1.99 -0.20 -13.09
CA TYR A 113 1.08 0.86 -12.68
C TYR A 113 0.96 0.94 -11.16
N VAL A 114 0.93 2.16 -10.63
CA VAL A 114 0.78 2.43 -9.20
C VAL A 114 -0.56 3.11 -8.98
N PHE A 115 -1.45 2.41 -8.25
CA PHE A 115 -2.74 2.93 -7.85
C PHE A 115 -2.62 3.69 -6.53
N ASN A 116 -3.05 4.95 -6.52
CA ASN A 116 -3.36 5.66 -5.28
C ASN A 116 -4.72 5.16 -4.78
N SER A 117 -4.75 4.37 -3.72
CA SER A 117 -6.00 3.79 -3.24
C SER A 117 -7.02 4.82 -2.76
N LYS A 118 -6.60 6.04 -2.42
CA LYS A 118 -7.40 7.04 -1.69
C LYS A 118 -8.07 6.48 -0.43
N SER A 119 -7.52 5.39 0.09
CA SER A 119 -8.05 4.56 1.16
C SER A 119 -6.93 4.01 2.05
N ALA A 120 -7.27 3.10 2.95
CA ALA A 120 -6.37 2.34 3.81
C ALA A 120 -6.98 0.96 4.11
N SER A 121 -6.15 0.03 4.60
CA SER A 121 -6.57 -1.28 5.10
C SER A 121 -7.42 -2.05 4.08
N VAL A 122 -8.62 -2.48 4.46
CA VAL A 122 -9.54 -3.25 3.61
C VAL A 122 -9.82 -2.58 2.25
N GLY A 123 -9.83 -1.24 2.18
CA GLY A 123 -10.02 -0.54 0.92
C GLY A 123 -8.93 -0.83 -0.11
N GLN A 124 -7.68 -1.01 0.33
CA GLN A 124 -6.59 -1.43 -0.55
C GLN A 124 -6.79 -2.88 -1.01
N SER A 125 -7.22 -3.77 -0.11
CA SER A 125 -7.50 -5.17 -0.44
C SER A 125 -8.62 -5.30 -1.46
N LEU A 126 -9.69 -4.51 -1.36
CA LEU A 126 -10.78 -4.48 -2.34
C LEU A 126 -10.29 -4.03 -3.73
N ILE A 127 -9.36 -3.07 -3.79
CA ILE A 127 -8.74 -2.65 -5.06
C ILE A 127 -7.89 -3.79 -5.64
N ALA A 128 -7.10 -4.48 -4.81
CA ALA A 128 -6.31 -5.63 -5.26
C ALA A 128 -7.19 -6.78 -5.78
N MET A 129 -8.31 -7.05 -5.12
CA MET A 129 -9.32 -8.02 -5.62
C MET A 129 -9.87 -7.59 -6.98
N LYS A 130 -10.13 -6.30 -7.17
CA LYS A 130 -10.62 -5.78 -8.44
C LYS A 130 -9.60 -5.91 -9.56
N ILE A 131 -8.31 -5.69 -9.27
CA ILE A 131 -7.21 -5.93 -10.22
C ILE A 131 -7.18 -7.40 -10.61
N GLN A 132 -7.20 -8.30 -9.61
CA GLN A 132 -7.21 -9.75 -9.83
C GLN A 132 -8.39 -10.18 -10.72
N GLU A 133 -9.60 -9.72 -10.41
CA GLU A 133 -10.81 -9.99 -11.20
C GLU A 133 -10.64 -9.58 -12.67
N CYS A 134 -10.09 -8.38 -12.93
CA CYS A 134 -9.88 -7.88 -14.28
C CYS A 134 -8.83 -8.68 -15.04
N GLU A 135 -7.72 -9.04 -14.40
CA GLU A 135 -6.66 -9.87 -14.98
C GLU A 135 -7.16 -11.29 -15.30
N GLU A 136 -7.90 -11.90 -14.38
CA GLU A 136 -8.49 -13.23 -14.58
C GLU A 136 -9.59 -13.24 -15.66
N ALA A 137 -10.24 -12.10 -15.88
CA ALA A 137 -11.16 -11.89 -17.00
C ALA A 137 -10.43 -11.64 -18.33
N GLY A 138 -9.09 -11.55 -18.34
CA GLY A 138 -8.27 -11.39 -19.55
C GLY A 138 -8.28 -9.96 -20.11
N TYR A 139 -8.46 -8.96 -19.28
CA TYR A 139 -8.39 -7.56 -19.72
C TYR A 139 -6.96 -7.18 -20.10
N SER A 140 -6.82 -6.20 -21.04
CA SER A 140 -5.51 -5.60 -21.32
C SER A 140 -5.06 -4.74 -20.15
N PHE A 141 -3.75 -4.49 -20.04
CA PHE A 141 -3.16 -3.66 -19.00
C PHE A 141 -3.86 -2.29 -18.84
N GLU A 142 -4.11 -1.62 -19.97
CA GLU A 142 -4.80 -0.32 -20.00
C GLU A 142 -6.25 -0.45 -19.53
N LYS A 143 -6.94 -1.54 -19.91
CA LYS A 143 -8.33 -1.77 -19.49
C LYS A 143 -8.45 -2.09 -18.01
N VAL A 144 -7.48 -2.81 -17.43
CA VAL A 144 -7.38 -3.00 -15.98
C VAL A 144 -7.25 -1.65 -15.29
N ILE A 145 -6.32 -0.80 -15.73
CA ILE A 145 -6.09 0.53 -15.15
C ILE A 145 -7.38 1.37 -15.19
N GLU A 146 -8.01 1.50 -16.37
CA GLU A 146 -9.24 2.27 -16.53
C GLU A 146 -10.36 1.78 -15.58
N THR A 147 -10.54 0.45 -15.52
CA THR A 147 -11.60 -0.16 -14.71
C THR A 147 -11.37 0.03 -13.22
N VAL A 148 -10.12 -0.14 -12.78
CA VAL A 148 -9.75 -0.02 -11.36
C VAL A 148 -9.73 1.43 -10.90
N GLU A 149 -9.28 2.38 -11.74
CA GLU A 149 -9.37 3.83 -11.42
C GLU A 149 -10.83 4.29 -11.27
N ALA A 150 -11.75 3.79 -12.12
CA ALA A 150 -13.18 4.05 -11.98
C ALA A 150 -13.72 3.47 -10.67
N TYR A 151 -13.32 2.24 -10.31
CA TYR A 151 -13.69 1.62 -9.03
C TYR A 151 -13.19 2.42 -7.82
N ILE A 152 -11.94 2.90 -7.85
CA ILE A 152 -11.37 3.76 -6.80
C ILE A 152 -12.15 5.08 -6.67
N ALA A 153 -12.59 5.65 -7.79
CA ALA A 153 -13.36 6.91 -7.79
C ALA A 153 -14.71 6.79 -7.09
N ASP A 154 -15.33 5.60 -7.15
CA ASP A 154 -16.61 5.31 -6.52
C ASP A 154 -16.48 4.75 -5.09
N GLN A 155 -15.25 4.43 -4.64
CA GLN A 155 -15.00 3.87 -3.31
C GLN A 155 -15.02 4.97 -2.24
N HIS A 156 -15.72 4.70 -1.13
CA HIS A 156 -15.73 5.57 0.05
C HIS A 156 -15.15 4.86 1.26
N THR A 157 -14.28 5.55 1.99
CA THR A 157 -13.63 5.02 3.20
C THR A 157 -14.09 5.79 4.42
N PHE A 158 -14.56 5.08 5.45
CA PHE A 158 -14.99 5.64 6.72
C PHE A 158 -14.07 5.12 7.82
N PHE A 159 -13.56 6.03 8.65
CA PHE A 159 -12.75 5.70 9.82
C PHE A 159 -13.58 5.88 11.09
N VAL A 160 -13.50 4.90 11.99
CA VAL A 160 -14.00 4.99 13.36
C VAL A 160 -12.78 4.92 14.28
N LEU A 161 -12.55 5.97 15.05
CA LEU A 161 -11.37 6.13 15.89
C LEU A 161 -11.77 6.28 17.35
N ASP A 162 -11.11 5.56 18.25
CA ASP A 162 -11.29 5.72 19.70
C ASP A 162 -10.71 7.04 20.21
N ASN A 163 -9.64 7.52 19.54
CA ASN A 163 -8.94 8.72 19.95
C ASN A 163 -8.52 9.55 18.72
N LEU A 164 -8.78 10.86 18.79
CA LEU A 164 -8.53 11.81 17.72
C LEU A 164 -7.27 12.67 17.94
N CYS A 165 -6.41 12.32 18.89
CA CYS A 165 -5.26 13.18 19.27
C CYS A 165 -4.35 13.52 18.07
N LEU A 166 -4.17 12.62 17.12
CA LEU A 166 -3.38 12.89 15.89
C LEU A 166 -4.11 13.79 14.89
N LEU A 167 -5.43 13.78 14.86
CA LEU A 167 -6.24 14.66 14.03
C LEU A 167 -6.16 16.12 14.45
N TYR A 168 -6.04 16.37 15.77
CA TYR A 168 -5.90 17.73 16.31
C TYR A 168 -4.49 18.31 16.13
N THR A 169 -3.49 17.46 15.94
CA THR A 169 -2.08 17.86 15.78
C THR A 169 -1.57 17.82 14.35
N SER A 170 -2.29 17.15 13.44
CA SER A 170 -1.94 17.10 12.01
C SER A 170 -2.49 18.33 11.30
N PRO A 171 -1.69 18.99 10.44
CA PRO A 171 -2.19 20.10 9.61
C PRO A 171 -3.32 19.59 8.73
N SER A 172 -4.49 20.21 8.88
CA SER A 172 -5.64 19.95 8.02
C SER A 172 -5.60 20.88 6.80
N PRO A 173 -6.07 20.45 5.61
CA PRO A 173 -6.24 21.36 4.48
C PRO A 173 -7.13 22.59 4.77
N ARG A 174 -7.91 22.57 5.87
CA ARG A 174 -8.70 23.71 6.34
C ARG A 174 -7.87 24.71 7.15
N ASP A 175 -6.69 24.32 7.64
CA ASP A 175 -5.82 25.18 8.47
C ASP A 175 -4.87 26.03 7.62
N THR A 176 -4.88 25.87 6.31
CA THR A 176 -4.02 26.59 5.34
C THR A 176 -4.73 27.78 4.69
N ARG A 177 -5.76 28.35 5.34
CA ARG A 177 -6.43 29.57 4.89
C ARG A 177 -6.00 30.79 5.70
#